data_12a414fcb00f1703a9c6f688beddf94a
#
_entry.id   12a414fcb00f1703a9c6f688beddf94a
#
_cell.length_a   1.000
_cell.length_b   1.000
_cell.length_c   1.000
_cell.angle_alpha   90.00
_cell.angle_beta   90.00
_cell.angle_gamma   90.00
#
_symmetry.space_group_name_H-M   'P 1'
#
loop_
_entity.id
_entity.type
_entity.pdbx_description
1 polymer ?
#
loop_
_entity_poly.entity_id
_entity_poly.type
_entity_poly.pdbx_seq_one_letter_code
_entity_poly.pdbx_strand_id
1 'polypeptide(L)'
;MKTPVSLFFVASLLAACGGGSGGGGGFVASLPTTGTPSGTPPAGNGNPVTPPPDNPAPPVETLPVLGAATGAALIDCASLAGFTFANTTITAANSIAAGTLSVAGKPVGAHCQVRGSMYQRTSPVDGQSYAIGFEMRLPVNWNGRYFYQANGGLDGSIGTATGPVGGGGVLDNALNKGFAVISSDAGHQAPTPFFGIDPQARLDYGYQAVGKLTPMAKALIASAYGKGPDRSYIGGCSNGGRHTMVAMSRYADDYDGFLVGDPGFRLPLAASANIVGAQNYNALATTPGDPGTGFTLAERTLVSNAVLAKCDALDGTTDGIVQDTGACQAAFSLDRDVPTCSGSRDGTCLSADQKLRIGQLFAGALDGGGKKFYASFPFDAGLNTTGWSSWKFSNSLNLDSGAVAFVWQVPPENTVGFNGPNFTLTANIDSILAKITSTNGLYTENSLSFMTPPNPTDLSRLKKRGAKVMAYHGTSDPIFSSDDTQHWYDQLAVANGGDASNFARFYRVPGMNHCSGGPTTDQFDMLAPLVNWVEKGEAADSVLASARGAGNAGGVNGDVPAGWSPTRTRPLCAYPKVARYKGTGDIEKAESFSCQ
;
A
#
# COMPACT_ATOMS: atom_id res chain seq x y z
N MET A 1 34.30 -0.37 43.35
CA MET A 1 33.71 -1.34 42.41
C MET A 1 32.37 -0.78 41.95
N LYS A 2 32.21 -0.36 40.71
CA LYS A 2 30.96 0.12 40.12
C LYS A 2 30.64 -0.81 38.99
N THR A 3 29.57 -1.57 39.12
CA THR A 3 29.00 -2.44 38.09
C THR A 3 28.24 -1.60 37.05
N PRO A 4 28.43 -1.83 35.73
CA PRO A 4 27.63 -1.17 34.72
C PRO A 4 26.29 -1.90 34.58
N VAL A 5 25.21 -1.12 34.57
CA VAL A 5 23.85 -1.57 34.21
C VAL A 5 23.78 -1.68 32.70
N SER A 6 23.67 -2.89 32.18
CA SER A 6 23.41 -3.16 30.77
C SER A 6 21.93 -2.92 30.49
N LEU A 7 21.62 -1.88 29.71
CA LEU A 7 20.30 -1.72 29.08
C LEU A 7 20.19 -2.74 27.94
N PHE A 8 19.35 -3.75 28.15
CA PHE A 8 18.88 -4.60 27.08
C PHE A 8 17.82 -3.84 26.26
N PHE A 9 18.21 -3.34 25.09
CA PHE A 9 17.27 -2.99 24.04
C PHE A 9 16.72 -4.28 23.44
N VAL A 10 15.48 -4.60 23.74
CA VAL A 10 14.73 -5.61 23.02
C VAL A 10 14.37 -5.01 21.66
N ALA A 11 15.15 -5.33 20.65
CA ALA A 11 14.81 -5.06 19.26
C ALA A 11 13.71 -6.06 18.86
N SER A 12 12.47 -5.64 18.96
CA SER A 12 11.35 -6.36 18.34
C SER A 12 11.51 -6.28 16.83
N LEU A 13 12.02 -7.35 16.22
CA LEU A 13 12.01 -7.54 14.76
C LEU A 13 10.57 -7.69 14.30
N LEU A 14 9.90 -6.58 14.04
CA LEU A 14 8.71 -6.53 13.24
C LEU A 14 9.14 -6.59 11.77
N ALA A 15 9.09 -7.76 11.18
CA ALA A 15 9.07 -7.94 9.74
C ALA A 15 7.73 -7.41 9.21
N ALA A 16 7.56 -6.09 9.21
CA ALA A 16 6.44 -5.45 8.55
C ALA A 16 6.96 -4.86 7.22
N CYS A 17 6.40 -5.28 6.12
CA CYS A 17 6.43 -4.52 4.89
C CYS A 17 5.89 -3.14 5.22
N GLY A 18 6.74 -2.16 5.33
CA GLY A 18 6.40 -0.82 5.71
C GLY A 18 6.00 0.05 4.55
N GLY A 19 5.53 1.19 4.82
CA GLY A 19 5.08 2.19 4.15
C GLY A 19 5.46 3.58 4.18
N GLY A 20 5.25 4.49 3.51
CA GLY A 20 5.39 5.91 3.52
C GLY A 20 5.43 6.56 2.21
N SER A 21 5.08 7.59 1.87
CA SER A 21 4.75 9.00 1.78
C SER A 21 4.64 9.53 0.35
N GLY A 22 4.02 10.52 0.11
CA GLY A 22 3.46 11.81 0.08
C GLY A 22 3.69 12.51 -1.24
N GLY A 23 3.13 13.53 -1.57
CA GLY A 23 2.30 14.62 -1.71
C GLY A 23 2.61 15.44 -2.96
N GLY A 24 1.93 16.29 -3.48
CA GLY A 24 0.90 17.18 -3.53
C GLY A 24 1.09 18.25 -4.60
N GLY A 25 0.02 18.87 -4.95
CA GLY A 25 -0.02 20.09 -5.76
C GLY A 25 -1.44 20.28 -6.30
N GLY A 26 -2.13 21.29 -5.76
CA GLY A 26 -3.55 21.44 -5.89
C GLY A 26 -4.04 21.97 -7.22
N PHE A 27 -5.20 21.47 -7.65
CA PHE A 27 -6.16 22.25 -8.41
C PHE A 27 -7.49 22.21 -7.67
N VAL A 28 -7.97 23.40 -7.34
CA VAL A 28 -9.29 23.60 -6.74
C VAL A 28 -10.32 23.62 -7.87
N ALA A 29 -11.06 22.55 -8.06
CA ALA A 29 -12.28 22.59 -8.86
C ALA A 29 -13.44 22.93 -7.94
N SER A 30 -13.97 24.14 -8.07
CA SER A 30 -15.19 24.58 -7.41
C SER A 30 -16.38 23.82 -7.96
N LEU A 31 -17.12 23.13 -7.10
CA LEU A 31 -18.43 22.58 -7.42
C LEU A 31 -19.48 23.68 -7.35
N PRO A 32 -20.42 23.77 -8.30
CA PRO A 32 -21.53 24.68 -8.23
C PRO A 32 -22.56 24.22 -7.18
N THR A 33 -22.94 25.13 -6.32
CA THR A 33 -24.06 24.98 -5.37
C THR A 33 -25.38 24.95 -6.13
N THR A 34 -26.11 23.84 -6.08
CA THR A 34 -27.49 23.78 -6.56
C THR A 34 -28.45 24.25 -5.47
N GLY A 35 -29.04 25.40 -5.69
CA GLY A 35 -30.18 25.89 -4.91
C GLY A 35 -31.45 25.11 -5.32
N THR A 36 -32.23 24.74 -4.32
CA THR A 36 -33.57 24.14 -4.48
C THR A 36 -34.60 25.21 -4.88
N PRO A 37 -35.40 25.02 -5.91
CA PRO A 37 -36.69 25.70 -6.05
C PRO A 37 -37.86 24.73 -5.78
N SER A 38 -38.67 25.07 -4.83
CA SER A 38 -40.00 24.51 -4.67
C SER A 38 -40.93 25.08 -5.73
N GLY A 39 -41.55 24.21 -6.52
CA GLY A 39 -42.60 24.62 -7.47
C GLY A 39 -43.33 23.39 -7.99
N THR A 40 -44.62 23.31 -7.70
CA THR A 40 -45.54 22.28 -8.17
C THR A 40 -45.79 22.42 -9.68
N PRO A 41 -45.69 21.34 -10.50
CA PRO A 41 -45.99 21.43 -11.92
C PRO A 41 -47.50 21.29 -12.22
N PRO A 42 -48.03 21.99 -13.24
CA PRO A 42 -49.36 21.73 -13.77
C PRO A 42 -49.37 20.51 -14.69
N ALA A 43 -50.49 19.80 -14.71
CA ALA A 43 -50.73 18.65 -15.57
C ALA A 43 -50.78 19.06 -17.04
N GLY A 44 -49.98 18.39 -17.88
CA GLY A 44 -49.99 18.54 -19.32
C GLY A 44 -49.95 17.18 -20.02
N ASN A 45 -50.78 17.02 -21.07
CA ASN A 45 -51.01 15.82 -21.87
C ASN A 45 -49.73 15.22 -22.46
N GLY A 46 -49.49 13.95 -22.20
CA GLY A 46 -48.36 13.22 -22.73
C GLY A 46 -48.63 12.60 -24.11
N ASN A 47 -47.78 12.94 -25.08
CA ASN A 47 -47.48 12.06 -26.21
C ASN A 47 -46.34 11.12 -25.78
N PRO A 48 -46.33 9.86 -26.24
CA PRO A 48 -45.25 8.93 -25.93
C PRO A 48 -43.94 9.39 -26.61
N VAL A 49 -42.98 9.79 -25.80
CA VAL A 49 -41.61 10.07 -26.27
C VAL A 49 -40.94 8.73 -26.49
N THR A 50 -40.64 8.40 -27.76
CA THR A 50 -39.76 7.29 -28.11
C THR A 50 -38.39 7.56 -27.50
N PRO A 51 -37.77 6.58 -26.79
CA PRO A 51 -36.40 6.73 -26.32
C PRO A 51 -35.47 6.96 -27.52
N PRO A 52 -34.42 7.80 -27.36
CA PRO A 52 -33.43 7.95 -28.41
C PRO A 52 -32.77 6.59 -28.71
N PRO A 53 -32.39 6.33 -29.97
CA PRO A 53 -31.74 5.08 -30.32
C PRO A 53 -30.49 4.91 -29.48
N ASP A 54 -30.31 3.69 -28.94
CA ASP A 54 -29.07 3.30 -28.21
C ASP A 54 -27.86 3.61 -29.10
N ASN A 55 -27.10 4.60 -28.71
CA ASN A 55 -25.83 4.87 -29.36
C ASN A 55 -24.93 3.67 -28.99
N PRO A 56 -24.39 2.90 -29.93
CA PRO A 56 -23.52 1.78 -29.60
C PRO A 56 -22.37 2.31 -28.75
N ALA A 57 -22.09 1.62 -27.65
CA ALA A 57 -20.94 1.95 -26.81
C ALA A 57 -19.69 2.08 -27.69
N PRO A 58 -18.85 3.10 -27.47
CA PRO A 58 -17.63 3.27 -28.26
C PRO A 58 -16.81 1.97 -28.22
N PRO A 59 -16.19 1.56 -29.34
CA PRO A 59 -15.44 0.32 -29.40
C PRO A 59 -14.37 0.32 -28.30
N VAL A 60 -14.30 -0.76 -27.54
CA VAL A 60 -13.29 -0.93 -26.49
C VAL A 60 -11.91 -0.84 -27.15
N GLU A 61 -11.11 0.13 -26.71
CA GLU A 61 -9.76 0.34 -27.24
C GLU A 61 -8.91 -0.93 -27.01
N THR A 62 -8.46 -1.55 -28.10
CA THR A 62 -7.59 -2.72 -28.04
C THR A 62 -6.17 -2.27 -27.79
N LEU A 63 -5.64 -2.60 -26.60
CA LEU A 63 -4.28 -2.26 -26.22
C LEU A 63 -3.28 -3.32 -26.71
N PRO A 64 -2.00 -2.94 -26.93
CA PRO A 64 -0.97 -3.90 -27.31
C PRO A 64 -0.80 -5.03 -26.27
N VAL A 65 -0.60 -6.25 -26.77
CA VAL A 65 -0.13 -7.40 -25.98
C VAL A 65 1.35 -7.56 -26.23
N LEU A 66 2.17 -7.56 -25.18
CA LEU A 66 3.62 -7.45 -25.33
C LEU A 66 4.30 -8.78 -25.71
N GLY A 67 3.59 -9.89 -25.62
CA GLY A 67 4.12 -11.24 -25.88
C GLY A 67 5.02 -11.79 -24.77
N ALA A 68 5.25 -13.08 -24.82
CA ALA A 68 6.01 -13.80 -23.80
C ALA A 68 7.49 -13.40 -23.77
N ALA A 69 8.06 -13.36 -22.57
CA ALA A 69 9.49 -13.22 -22.36
C ALA A 69 10.23 -14.53 -22.71
N THR A 70 11.48 -14.42 -23.16
CA THR A 70 12.36 -15.55 -23.49
C THR A 70 13.54 -15.61 -22.52
N GLY A 71 13.77 -16.80 -21.95
CA GLY A 71 14.83 -17.01 -20.96
C GLY A 71 16.23 -17.13 -21.55
N ALA A 72 17.21 -17.10 -20.65
CA ALA A 72 18.61 -17.39 -20.94
C ALA A 72 19.29 -17.99 -19.69
N ALA A 73 20.38 -18.73 -19.90
CA ALA A 73 21.19 -19.23 -18.79
C ALA A 73 22.16 -18.14 -18.30
N LEU A 74 22.43 -18.12 -17.00
CA LEU A 74 23.47 -17.29 -16.40
C LEU A 74 24.85 -17.68 -16.97
N ILE A 75 25.59 -16.71 -17.50
CA ILE A 75 26.88 -16.95 -18.15
C ILE A 75 27.95 -17.25 -17.09
N ASP A 76 28.23 -16.31 -16.19
CA ASP A 76 29.17 -16.48 -15.10
C ASP A 76 28.88 -15.47 -13.96
N CYS A 77 28.65 -15.99 -12.76
CA CYS A 77 28.40 -15.12 -11.59
C CYS A 77 29.64 -14.36 -11.13
N ALA A 78 30.83 -15.01 -11.15
CA ALA A 78 32.03 -14.41 -10.63
C ALA A 78 32.48 -13.18 -11.45
N SER A 79 32.27 -13.20 -12.76
CA SER A 79 32.61 -12.09 -13.66
C SER A 79 31.85 -10.80 -13.33
N LEU A 80 30.66 -10.90 -12.70
CA LEU A 80 29.85 -9.74 -12.33
C LEU A 80 30.49 -8.89 -11.23
N ALA A 81 31.51 -9.38 -10.51
CA ALA A 81 32.33 -8.57 -9.61
C ALA A 81 33.08 -7.46 -10.36
N GLY A 82 33.39 -7.65 -11.66
CA GLY A 82 34.00 -6.67 -12.53
C GLY A 82 33.00 -5.79 -13.32
N PHE A 83 31.69 -5.92 -13.07
CA PHE A 83 30.70 -5.12 -13.77
C PHE A 83 30.88 -3.63 -13.52
N THR A 84 30.86 -2.83 -14.59
CA THR A 84 31.03 -1.38 -14.53
C THR A 84 29.77 -0.66 -15.05
N PHE A 85 29.31 0.30 -14.28
CA PHE A 85 28.23 1.23 -14.64
C PHE A 85 28.50 2.58 -13.95
N ALA A 86 28.02 3.67 -14.54
CA ALA A 86 28.27 5.00 -13.98
C ALA A 86 27.81 5.11 -12.52
N ASN A 87 28.64 5.71 -11.67
CA ASN A 87 28.38 5.92 -10.24
C ASN A 87 28.05 4.62 -9.45
N THR A 88 28.52 3.46 -9.89
CA THR A 88 28.24 2.16 -9.29
C THR A 88 29.50 1.50 -8.77
N THR A 89 29.42 0.91 -7.58
CA THR A 89 30.44 0.05 -6.99
C THR A 89 29.81 -1.30 -6.69
N ILE A 90 30.33 -2.38 -7.29
CA ILE A 90 29.98 -3.76 -6.91
C ILE A 90 30.86 -4.16 -5.72
N THR A 91 30.24 -4.64 -4.66
CA THR A 91 30.93 -5.08 -3.43
C THR A 91 31.03 -6.60 -3.31
N ALA A 92 30.12 -7.33 -3.96
CA ALA A 92 30.15 -8.79 -3.99
C ALA A 92 29.37 -9.34 -5.20
N ALA A 93 29.84 -10.48 -5.71
CA ALA A 93 29.11 -11.35 -6.67
C ALA A 93 29.34 -12.81 -6.26
N ASN A 94 28.32 -13.45 -5.70
CA ASN A 94 28.43 -14.77 -5.07
C ASN A 94 27.43 -15.77 -5.69
N SER A 95 27.90 -16.95 -6.07
CA SER A 95 27.05 -18.06 -6.46
C SER A 95 26.38 -18.65 -5.21
N ILE A 96 25.05 -18.71 -5.23
CA ILE A 96 24.23 -19.29 -4.16
C ILE A 96 23.63 -20.61 -4.66
N ALA A 97 23.94 -21.70 -3.98
CA ALA A 97 23.43 -23.03 -4.33
C ALA A 97 21.92 -23.13 -4.08
N ALA A 98 21.23 -23.97 -4.85
CA ALA A 98 19.81 -24.25 -4.64
C ALA A 98 19.56 -24.73 -3.19
N GLY A 99 18.50 -24.23 -2.58
CA GLY A 99 18.10 -24.56 -1.21
C GLY A 99 18.86 -23.83 -0.09
N THR A 100 19.92 -23.05 -0.41
CA THR A 100 20.60 -22.19 0.59
C THR A 100 19.66 -21.11 1.15
N LEU A 101 18.78 -20.59 0.31
CA LEU A 101 17.69 -19.70 0.70
C LEU A 101 16.36 -20.44 0.60
N SER A 102 15.47 -20.21 1.57
CA SER A 102 14.09 -20.69 1.55
C SER A 102 13.12 -19.56 1.83
N VAL A 103 11.96 -19.59 1.18
CA VAL A 103 10.85 -18.67 1.41
C VAL A 103 9.61 -19.50 1.73
N ALA A 104 8.97 -19.27 2.87
CA ALA A 104 7.84 -20.06 3.36
C ALA A 104 8.09 -21.58 3.32
N GLY A 105 9.29 -22.00 3.69
CA GLY A 105 9.71 -23.41 3.66
C GLY A 105 10.02 -23.98 2.28
N LYS A 106 9.79 -23.25 1.19
CA LYS A 106 10.16 -23.67 -0.17
C LYS A 106 11.59 -23.26 -0.50
N PRO A 107 12.44 -24.17 -0.98
CA PRO A 107 13.79 -23.84 -1.39
C PRO A 107 13.79 -22.93 -2.62
N VAL A 108 14.66 -21.93 -2.61
CA VAL A 108 14.94 -21.07 -3.77
C VAL A 108 15.97 -21.76 -4.66
N GLY A 109 15.78 -21.65 -5.99
CA GLY A 109 16.70 -22.21 -6.99
C GLY A 109 18.11 -21.57 -6.93
N ALA A 110 19.07 -22.23 -7.58
CA ALA A 110 20.43 -21.70 -7.69
C ALA A 110 20.44 -20.33 -8.41
N HIS A 111 21.18 -19.36 -7.87
CA HIS A 111 21.22 -18.00 -8.38
C HIS A 111 22.53 -17.29 -8.03
N CYS A 112 22.83 -16.20 -8.75
CA CYS A 112 23.91 -15.28 -8.40
C CYS A 112 23.37 -14.16 -7.54
N GLN A 113 24.01 -13.88 -6.41
CA GLN A 113 23.75 -12.69 -5.58
C GLN A 113 24.81 -11.65 -5.90
N VAL A 114 24.36 -10.49 -6.36
CA VAL A 114 25.23 -9.30 -6.56
C VAL A 114 24.82 -8.22 -5.57
N ARG A 115 25.80 -7.64 -4.87
CA ARG A 115 25.60 -6.49 -3.98
C ARG A 115 26.46 -5.33 -4.40
N GLY A 116 25.96 -4.14 -4.16
CA GLY A 116 26.67 -2.92 -4.50
C GLY A 116 25.96 -1.67 -4.00
N SER A 117 26.51 -0.53 -4.42
CA SER A 117 25.92 0.78 -4.14
C SER A 117 26.09 1.71 -5.32
N MET A 118 25.21 2.72 -5.39
CA MET A 118 25.30 3.79 -6.38
C MET A 118 25.34 5.16 -5.71
N TYR A 119 25.95 6.15 -6.38
CA TYR A 119 25.96 7.56 -5.98
C TYR A 119 26.44 7.79 -4.54
N GLN A 120 27.51 7.10 -4.13
CA GLN A 120 28.10 7.32 -2.81
C GLN A 120 28.59 8.77 -2.67
N ARG A 121 28.23 9.41 -1.57
CA ARG A 121 28.55 10.82 -1.29
C ARG A 121 28.55 11.10 0.22
N THR A 122 29.18 12.19 0.60
CA THR A 122 29.04 12.78 1.94
C THR A 122 28.10 13.99 1.82
N SER A 123 27.11 14.08 2.68
CA SER A 123 26.16 15.20 2.72
C SER A 123 26.86 16.47 3.24
N PRO A 124 26.72 17.60 2.55
CA PRO A 124 27.21 18.88 3.05
C PRO A 124 26.32 19.47 4.15
N VAL A 125 25.15 18.87 4.43
CA VAL A 125 24.16 19.40 5.38
C VAL A 125 24.33 18.80 6.77
N ASP A 126 24.47 17.47 6.85
CA ASP A 126 24.58 16.73 8.12
C ASP A 126 25.90 15.97 8.28
N GLY A 127 26.77 15.98 7.27
CA GLY A 127 28.08 15.30 7.27
C GLY A 127 27.99 13.77 7.17
N GLN A 128 26.79 13.19 6.99
CA GLN A 128 26.61 11.74 6.89
C GLN A 128 26.96 11.23 5.49
N SER A 129 27.34 9.96 5.42
CA SER A 129 27.56 9.26 4.16
C SER A 129 26.26 8.64 3.67
N TYR A 130 25.93 8.90 2.40
CA TYR A 130 24.75 8.36 1.71
C TYR A 130 25.18 7.62 0.45
N ALA A 131 24.45 6.56 0.13
CA ALA A 131 24.53 5.83 -1.13
C ALA A 131 23.22 5.08 -1.35
N ILE A 132 22.89 4.74 -2.58
CA ILE A 132 21.77 3.84 -2.90
C ILE A 132 22.32 2.42 -2.88
N GLY A 133 22.17 1.72 -1.77
CA GLY A 133 22.57 0.33 -1.62
C GLY A 133 21.58 -0.59 -2.34
N PHE A 134 22.08 -1.70 -2.91
CA PHE A 134 21.24 -2.68 -3.58
C PHE A 134 21.74 -4.13 -3.43
N GLU A 135 20.83 -5.07 -3.54
CA GLU A 135 21.06 -6.49 -3.79
C GLU A 135 20.29 -6.91 -5.04
N MET A 136 20.98 -7.63 -5.95
CA MET A 136 20.32 -8.32 -7.05
C MET A 136 20.48 -9.82 -6.92
N ARG A 137 19.43 -10.58 -7.26
CA ARG A 137 19.47 -12.04 -7.38
C ARG A 137 19.09 -12.45 -8.80
N LEU A 138 19.97 -13.19 -9.42
CA LEU A 138 19.95 -13.55 -10.84
C LEU A 138 19.86 -15.08 -10.95
N PRO A 139 18.70 -15.68 -11.31
CA PRO A 139 18.54 -17.12 -11.40
C PRO A 139 19.51 -17.76 -12.42
N VAL A 140 20.01 -18.95 -12.14
CA VAL A 140 20.81 -19.71 -13.14
C VAL A 140 20.02 -19.95 -14.42
N ASN A 141 18.74 -20.27 -14.29
CA ASN A 141 17.77 -20.40 -15.39
C ASN A 141 16.81 -19.23 -15.37
N TRP A 142 17.22 -18.12 -15.99
CA TRP A 142 16.41 -16.90 -16.05
C TRP A 142 15.30 -17.00 -17.10
N ASN A 143 14.12 -16.44 -16.79
CA ASN A 143 12.95 -16.52 -17.65
C ASN A 143 12.75 -15.29 -18.58
N GLY A 144 13.73 -14.37 -18.67
CA GLY A 144 13.64 -13.14 -19.49
C GLY A 144 12.97 -11.95 -18.80
N ARG A 145 12.60 -12.07 -17.50
CA ARG A 145 11.86 -11.05 -16.76
C ARG A 145 12.70 -10.42 -15.65
N TYR A 146 12.49 -9.13 -15.45
CA TYR A 146 13.07 -8.35 -14.36
C TYR A 146 11.97 -7.91 -13.38
N PHE A 147 12.26 -7.94 -12.09
CA PHE A 147 11.37 -7.45 -11.04
C PHE A 147 12.11 -6.49 -10.11
N TYR A 148 11.62 -5.25 -10.00
CA TYR A 148 12.04 -4.31 -8.97
C TYR A 148 11.19 -4.53 -7.72
N GLN A 149 11.79 -5.08 -6.67
CA GLN A 149 11.18 -5.20 -5.35
C GLN A 149 11.23 -3.84 -4.67
N ALA A 150 10.11 -3.15 -4.64
CA ALA A 150 9.96 -1.91 -3.92
C ALA A 150 9.68 -2.21 -2.44
N ASN A 151 10.61 -1.78 -1.58
CA ASN A 151 10.54 -2.03 -0.14
C ASN A 151 9.61 -1.04 0.55
N GLY A 152 9.37 -1.29 1.83
CA GLY A 152 8.42 -0.56 2.63
C GLY A 152 9.05 0.25 3.76
N GLY A 153 8.23 0.80 4.64
CA GLY A 153 8.66 1.64 5.76
C GLY A 153 9.26 2.94 5.29
N LEU A 154 10.22 3.37 6.04
CA LEU A 154 11.10 4.46 5.64
C LEU A 154 12.25 3.95 4.74
N ASP A 155 12.15 2.72 4.17
CA ASP A 155 13.27 2.04 3.54
C ASP A 155 14.49 1.92 4.48
N GLY A 156 15.69 2.26 4.06
CA GLY A 156 16.88 2.29 4.92
C GLY A 156 17.52 0.93 5.19
N SER A 157 17.01 -0.12 4.58
CA SER A 157 17.61 -1.45 4.59
C SER A 157 17.39 -2.15 3.25
N ILE A 158 18.44 -2.87 2.81
CA ILE A 158 18.34 -3.70 1.60
C ILE A 158 17.64 -5.00 1.99
N GLY A 159 16.38 -5.16 1.61
CA GLY A 159 15.65 -6.42 1.79
C GLY A 159 16.25 -7.52 0.92
N THR A 160 16.08 -8.79 1.30
CA THR A 160 16.44 -9.92 0.45
C THR A 160 15.67 -9.87 -0.86
N ALA A 161 16.37 -9.79 -2.00
CA ALA A 161 15.80 -9.61 -3.32
C ALA A 161 15.11 -10.91 -3.82
N THR A 162 13.96 -11.25 -3.24
CA THR A 162 13.14 -12.40 -3.64
C THR A 162 11.95 -12.02 -4.51
N GLY A 163 11.48 -10.77 -4.41
CA GLY A 163 10.32 -10.25 -5.16
C GLY A 163 9.00 -10.81 -4.66
N PRO A 164 8.38 -10.20 -3.62
CA PRO A 164 7.08 -10.64 -3.10
C PRO A 164 5.98 -10.45 -4.17
N VAL A 165 4.99 -11.34 -4.14
CA VAL A 165 3.95 -11.41 -5.20
C VAL A 165 2.57 -10.88 -4.78
N GLY A 166 2.41 -10.49 -3.53
CA GLY A 166 1.19 -9.91 -2.94
C GLY A 166 0.78 -10.57 -1.63
N GLY A 167 -0.05 -9.89 -0.85
CA GLY A 167 -0.61 -10.36 0.41
C GLY A 167 0.39 -10.80 1.47
N GLY A 168 -0.12 -11.47 2.51
CA GLY A 168 0.66 -12.04 3.61
C GLY A 168 1.11 -13.46 3.36
N GLY A 169 2.18 -13.89 4.05
CA GLY A 169 2.63 -15.29 4.05
C GLY A 169 2.91 -15.84 2.66
N VAL A 170 3.70 -15.14 1.89
CA VAL A 170 4.01 -15.45 0.50
C VAL A 170 4.51 -16.91 0.34
N LEU A 171 3.76 -17.74 -0.39
CA LEU A 171 4.14 -19.13 -0.69
C LEU A 171 5.03 -19.26 -1.93
N ASP A 172 5.16 -18.21 -2.72
CA ASP A 172 6.00 -18.13 -3.92
C ASP A 172 6.57 -16.72 -4.04
N ASN A 173 7.52 -16.50 -4.94
CA ASN A 173 8.16 -15.21 -5.14
C ASN A 173 8.69 -15.07 -6.57
N ALA A 174 9.01 -13.85 -6.99
CA ALA A 174 9.47 -13.59 -8.35
C ALA A 174 10.77 -14.35 -8.68
N LEU A 175 11.71 -14.49 -7.72
CA LEU A 175 12.96 -15.22 -7.92
C LEU A 175 12.70 -16.70 -8.20
N ASN A 176 11.80 -17.36 -7.45
CA ASN A 176 11.39 -18.75 -7.71
C ASN A 176 10.64 -18.92 -9.02
N LYS A 177 9.94 -17.87 -9.47
CA LYS A 177 9.32 -17.84 -10.80
C LYS A 177 10.33 -17.58 -11.93
N GLY A 178 11.63 -17.45 -11.61
CA GLY A 178 12.72 -17.29 -12.57
C GLY A 178 13.02 -15.84 -12.98
N PHE A 179 12.53 -14.84 -12.27
CA PHE A 179 12.85 -13.43 -12.50
C PHE A 179 14.23 -13.06 -11.96
N ALA A 180 14.94 -12.14 -12.64
CA ALA A 180 16.01 -11.37 -12.03
C ALA A 180 15.39 -10.30 -11.12
N VAL A 181 15.80 -10.25 -9.86
CA VAL A 181 15.17 -9.38 -8.85
C VAL A 181 16.19 -8.40 -8.28
N ILE A 182 15.81 -7.13 -8.11
CA ILE A 182 16.57 -6.13 -7.34
C ILE A 182 15.78 -5.68 -6.11
N SER A 183 16.47 -5.38 -5.04
CA SER A 183 15.99 -4.72 -3.82
C SER A 183 16.97 -3.63 -3.41
N SER A 184 16.51 -2.57 -2.72
CA SER A 184 17.31 -1.39 -2.38
C SER A 184 16.92 -0.81 -1.02
N ASP A 185 17.84 -0.03 -0.41
CA ASP A 185 17.61 0.81 0.76
C ASP A 185 17.05 2.21 0.42
N ALA A 186 16.78 2.47 -0.86
CA ALA A 186 16.29 3.75 -1.37
C ALA A 186 17.16 4.98 -1.04
N GLY A 187 18.46 4.80 -0.83
CA GLY A 187 19.45 5.88 -0.78
C GLY A 187 19.89 6.30 0.62
N HIS A 188 19.54 5.56 1.66
CA HIS A 188 20.00 5.80 3.02
C HIS A 188 20.10 4.50 3.81
N GLN A 189 20.95 4.50 4.84
CA GLN A 189 21.08 3.38 5.77
C GLN A 189 20.28 3.64 7.05
N ALA A 190 19.76 2.59 7.64
CA ALA A 190 18.85 2.55 8.79
C ALA A 190 17.43 3.11 8.50
N PRO A 191 16.40 2.39 8.96
CA PRO A 191 14.98 2.75 8.77
C PRO A 191 14.53 3.82 9.78
N THR A 192 15.30 4.90 9.90
CA THR A 192 15.01 6.04 10.78
C THR A 192 14.74 7.29 9.94
N PRO A 193 13.94 8.24 10.40
CA PRO A 193 13.57 9.40 9.60
C PRO A 193 14.67 10.47 9.48
N PHE A 194 15.82 10.29 10.14
CA PHE A 194 16.89 11.31 10.18
C PHE A 194 17.54 11.57 8.84
N PHE A 195 17.48 10.63 7.88
CA PHE A 195 17.92 10.88 6.50
C PHE A 195 17.23 12.07 5.86
N GLY A 196 16.03 12.41 6.34
CA GLY A 196 15.26 13.55 5.87
C GLY A 196 15.89 14.91 6.10
N ILE A 197 16.97 15.01 6.85
CA ILE A 197 17.78 16.24 6.98
C ILE A 197 18.60 16.50 5.70
N ASP A 198 18.97 15.45 4.96
CA ASP A 198 19.64 15.59 3.66
C ASP A 198 18.62 15.73 2.51
N PRO A 199 18.65 16.82 1.73
CA PRO A 199 17.72 17.05 0.64
C PRO A 199 17.77 15.98 -0.44
N GLN A 200 18.97 15.47 -0.78
CA GLN A 200 19.12 14.46 -1.83
C GLN A 200 18.62 13.10 -1.36
N ALA A 201 18.80 12.74 -0.08
CA ALA A 201 18.26 11.50 0.46
C ALA A 201 16.71 11.49 0.44
N ARG A 202 16.06 12.65 0.67
CA ARG A 202 14.61 12.78 0.46
C ARG A 202 14.18 12.43 -0.97
N LEU A 203 14.92 12.94 -1.97
CA LEU A 203 14.61 12.71 -3.38
C LEU A 203 14.90 11.26 -3.79
N ASP A 204 15.99 10.67 -3.28
CA ASP A 204 16.31 9.26 -3.51
C ASP A 204 15.21 8.36 -2.94
N TYR A 205 14.83 8.58 -1.68
CA TYR A 205 13.68 7.92 -1.04
C TYR A 205 12.37 8.19 -1.78
N GLY A 206 12.14 9.41 -2.25
CA GLY A 206 10.93 9.79 -2.95
C GLY A 206 10.73 9.05 -4.27
N TYR A 207 11.71 9.14 -5.16
CA TYR A 207 11.58 8.59 -6.52
C TYR A 207 12.91 8.30 -7.22
N GLN A 208 14.02 9.00 -6.87
CA GLN A 208 15.23 8.94 -7.69
C GLN A 208 15.97 7.61 -7.58
N ALA A 209 15.88 6.89 -6.43
CA ALA A 209 16.52 5.59 -6.31
C ALA A 209 15.99 4.60 -7.35
N VAL A 210 14.67 4.54 -7.57
CA VAL A 210 14.07 3.69 -8.62
C VAL A 210 14.61 4.05 -10.00
N GLY A 211 14.63 5.36 -10.34
CA GLY A 211 15.10 5.83 -11.64
C GLY A 211 16.60 5.61 -11.87
N LYS A 212 17.42 5.68 -10.84
CA LYS A 212 18.88 5.47 -10.89
C LYS A 212 19.23 3.97 -10.97
N LEU A 213 18.54 3.13 -10.20
CA LEU A 213 18.82 1.69 -10.15
C LEU A 213 18.30 0.94 -11.36
N THR A 214 17.19 1.34 -11.95
CA THR A 214 16.55 0.59 -13.05
C THR A 214 17.46 0.43 -14.29
N PRO A 215 18.09 1.47 -14.85
CA PRO A 215 19.00 1.30 -15.98
C PRO A 215 20.24 0.50 -15.62
N MET A 216 20.79 0.66 -14.40
CA MET A 216 21.91 -0.14 -13.91
C MET A 216 21.53 -1.63 -13.81
N ALA A 217 20.39 -1.95 -13.24
CA ALA A 217 19.90 -3.32 -13.10
C ALA A 217 19.69 -4.00 -14.46
N LYS A 218 19.08 -3.29 -15.43
CA LYS A 218 18.93 -3.80 -16.81
C LYS A 218 20.27 -4.04 -17.50
N ALA A 219 21.25 -3.16 -17.29
CA ALA A 219 22.61 -3.35 -17.81
C ALA A 219 23.34 -4.53 -17.16
N LEU A 220 23.19 -4.72 -15.84
CA LEU A 220 23.77 -5.86 -15.12
C LEU A 220 23.13 -7.18 -15.58
N ILE A 221 21.80 -7.21 -15.82
CA ILE A 221 21.10 -8.35 -16.42
C ILE A 221 21.68 -8.64 -17.81
N ALA A 222 21.90 -7.63 -18.64
CA ALA A 222 22.48 -7.81 -19.98
C ALA A 222 23.90 -8.39 -19.89
N SER A 223 24.71 -7.98 -18.94
CA SER A 223 26.04 -8.57 -18.66
C SER A 223 25.94 -10.02 -18.19
N ALA A 224 24.95 -10.35 -17.35
CA ALA A 224 24.78 -11.67 -16.77
C ALA A 224 24.29 -12.73 -17.77
N TYR A 225 23.44 -12.33 -18.74
CA TYR A 225 22.73 -13.25 -19.63
C TYR A 225 22.99 -13.03 -21.12
N GLY A 226 23.81 -12.05 -21.48
CA GLY A 226 24.06 -11.66 -22.88
C GLY A 226 22.90 -10.90 -23.54
N LYS A 227 21.81 -10.64 -22.83
CA LYS A 227 20.67 -9.83 -23.29
C LYS A 227 19.97 -9.14 -22.12
N GLY A 228 19.37 -7.99 -22.36
CA GLY A 228 18.50 -7.30 -21.39
C GLY A 228 17.16 -8.02 -21.17
N PRO A 229 16.37 -7.59 -20.17
CA PRO A 229 15.05 -8.17 -19.92
C PRO A 229 14.07 -7.85 -21.04
N ASP A 230 13.31 -8.86 -21.49
CA ASP A 230 12.22 -8.68 -22.43
C ASP A 230 11.01 -7.98 -21.76
N ARG A 231 10.82 -8.26 -20.47
CA ARG A 231 9.73 -7.69 -19.65
C ARG A 231 10.26 -7.24 -18.31
N SER A 232 9.75 -6.10 -17.86
CA SER A 232 10.13 -5.47 -16.59
C SER A 232 8.90 -5.22 -15.73
N TYR A 233 8.98 -5.61 -14.47
CA TYR A 233 7.92 -5.45 -13.50
C TYR A 233 8.44 -4.70 -12.28
N ILE A 234 7.58 -3.95 -11.62
CA ILE A 234 7.84 -3.31 -10.32
C ILE A 234 6.66 -3.57 -9.40
N GLY A 235 6.93 -3.84 -8.14
CA GLY A 235 5.86 -4.04 -7.19
C GLY A 235 6.32 -4.08 -5.74
N GLY A 236 5.36 -3.83 -4.87
CA GLY A 236 5.52 -3.88 -3.43
C GLY A 236 4.24 -3.46 -2.73
N CYS A 237 4.26 -3.57 -1.40
CA CYS A 237 3.15 -3.15 -0.56
C CYS A 237 3.53 -1.88 0.21
N SER A 238 2.52 -1.07 0.58
CA SER A 238 2.75 0.08 1.44
C SER A 238 3.61 1.16 0.76
N ASN A 239 4.77 1.56 1.28
CA ASN A 239 5.71 2.41 0.55
C ASN A 239 6.18 1.75 -0.76
N GLY A 240 6.29 0.43 -0.81
CA GLY A 240 6.53 -0.30 -2.05
C GLY A 240 5.41 -0.09 -3.07
N GLY A 241 4.16 -0.09 -2.63
CA GLY A 241 3.01 0.30 -3.44
C GLY A 241 3.09 1.76 -3.91
N ARG A 242 3.52 2.68 -3.04
CA ARG A 242 3.74 4.08 -3.37
C ARG A 242 4.88 4.25 -4.39
N HIS A 243 6.04 3.57 -4.21
CA HIS A 243 7.12 3.58 -5.20
C HIS A 243 6.62 3.10 -6.56
N THR A 244 5.80 2.05 -6.57
CA THR A 244 5.19 1.53 -7.79
C THR A 244 4.27 2.56 -8.45
N MET A 245 3.41 3.26 -7.69
CA MET A 245 2.55 4.33 -8.22
C MET A 245 3.35 5.50 -8.78
N VAL A 246 4.44 5.90 -8.11
CA VAL A 246 5.34 6.94 -8.62
C VAL A 246 6.02 6.49 -9.91
N ALA A 247 6.42 5.22 -10.01
CA ALA A 247 7.02 4.66 -11.21
C ALA A 247 6.05 4.62 -12.39
N MET A 248 4.74 4.39 -12.17
CA MET A 248 3.72 4.46 -13.23
C MET A 248 3.70 5.81 -13.95
N SER A 249 3.98 6.90 -13.25
CA SER A 249 3.99 8.25 -13.81
C SER A 249 5.38 8.68 -14.30
N ARG A 250 6.41 8.50 -13.45
CA ARG A 250 7.77 9.01 -13.73
C ARG A 250 8.58 8.10 -14.63
N TYR A 251 8.37 6.78 -14.56
CA TYR A 251 9.16 5.73 -15.20
C TYR A 251 8.28 4.78 -16.03
N ALA A 252 7.22 5.31 -16.61
CA ALA A 252 6.25 4.56 -17.43
C ALA A 252 6.88 3.77 -18.58
N ASP A 253 8.03 4.21 -19.09
CA ASP A 253 8.73 3.56 -20.21
C ASP A 253 9.65 2.42 -19.74
N ASP A 254 9.90 2.31 -18.46
CA ASP A 254 10.84 1.34 -17.90
C ASP A 254 10.20 0.01 -17.49
N TYR A 255 8.88 -0.02 -17.30
CA TYR A 255 8.15 -1.18 -16.79
C TYR A 255 6.92 -1.52 -17.61
N ASP A 256 6.63 -2.81 -17.69
CA ASP A 256 5.51 -3.39 -18.44
C ASP A 256 4.36 -3.83 -17.51
N GLY A 257 4.67 -4.09 -16.24
CA GLY A 257 3.70 -4.46 -15.22
C GLY A 257 3.97 -3.80 -13.86
N PHE A 258 2.90 -3.35 -13.23
CA PHE A 258 2.93 -2.63 -11.96
C PHE A 258 2.02 -3.33 -10.94
N LEU A 259 2.62 -3.80 -9.83
CA LEU A 259 1.91 -4.44 -8.72
C LEU A 259 1.86 -3.50 -7.53
N VAL A 260 0.70 -2.90 -7.28
CA VAL A 260 0.46 -1.88 -6.27
C VAL A 260 -0.29 -2.48 -5.09
N GLY A 261 0.37 -2.65 -3.95
CA GLY A 261 -0.25 -3.17 -2.72
C GLY A 261 -0.40 -2.09 -1.66
N ASP A 262 -1.58 -1.98 -1.05
CA ASP A 262 -1.93 -1.06 0.06
C ASP A 262 -1.15 0.28 0.00
N PRO A 263 -1.23 1.04 -1.09
CA PRO A 263 -0.31 2.14 -1.35
C PRO A 263 -0.57 3.34 -0.46
N GLY A 264 0.49 3.88 0.15
CA GLY A 264 0.46 5.20 0.78
C GLY A 264 0.57 6.31 -0.25
N PHE A 265 -0.34 6.42 -1.20
CA PHE A 265 -0.11 7.28 -2.36
C PHE A 265 -0.19 8.80 -2.08
N ARG A 266 -0.74 9.22 -0.94
CA ARG A 266 -0.72 10.62 -0.45
C ARG A 266 -0.20 10.70 0.98
N LEU A 267 0.94 10.11 1.27
CA LEU A 267 1.36 9.79 2.62
C LEU A 267 1.71 10.97 3.55
N PRO A 268 2.30 12.14 3.19
CA PRO A 268 2.34 13.21 4.19
C PRO A 268 0.94 13.58 4.68
N LEU A 269 -0.08 13.47 3.82
CA LEU A 269 -1.46 13.68 4.22
C LEU A 269 -1.99 12.53 5.07
N ALA A 270 -1.68 11.27 4.70
CA ALA A 270 -2.05 10.09 5.49
C ALA A 270 -1.43 10.12 6.88
N ALA A 271 -0.12 10.37 6.98
CA ALA A 271 0.56 10.48 8.26
C ALA A 271 0.07 11.67 9.10
N SER A 272 -0.24 12.80 8.46
CA SER A 272 -0.88 13.93 9.16
C SER A 272 -2.27 13.55 9.67
N ALA A 273 -3.03 12.75 8.90
CA ALA A 273 -4.32 12.21 9.35
C ALA A 273 -4.16 11.24 10.52
N ASN A 274 -3.09 10.43 10.57
CA ASN A 274 -2.77 9.58 11.71
C ASN A 274 -2.42 10.40 12.95
N ILE A 275 -1.73 11.54 12.80
CA ILE A 275 -1.47 12.49 13.90
C ILE A 275 -2.81 13.06 14.42
N VAL A 276 -3.72 13.50 13.53
CA VAL A 276 -5.08 13.92 13.93
C VAL A 276 -5.80 12.78 14.68
N GLY A 277 -5.66 11.56 14.18
CA GLY A 277 -6.21 10.37 14.84
C GLY A 277 -5.68 10.20 16.26
N ALA A 278 -4.36 10.23 16.43
CA ALA A 278 -3.73 10.10 17.75
C ALA A 278 -4.18 11.19 18.72
N GLN A 279 -4.29 12.45 18.27
CA GLN A 279 -4.79 13.57 19.09
C GLN A 279 -6.24 13.33 19.54
N ASN A 280 -7.12 12.90 18.63
CA ASN A 280 -8.52 12.61 18.96
C ASN A 280 -8.68 11.41 19.88
N TYR A 281 -7.95 10.32 19.65
CA TYR A 281 -7.97 9.15 20.54
C TYR A 281 -7.37 9.49 21.92
N ASN A 282 -6.32 10.32 21.97
CA ASN A 282 -5.76 10.81 23.23
C ASN A 282 -6.73 11.72 24.01
N ALA A 283 -7.53 12.53 23.32
CA ALA A 283 -8.59 13.34 23.95
C ALA A 283 -9.71 12.48 24.59
N LEU A 284 -9.90 11.26 24.09
CA LEU A 284 -10.81 10.24 24.64
C LEU A 284 -10.15 9.31 25.67
N ALA A 285 -8.82 9.42 25.84
CA ALA A 285 -8.05 8.48 26.64
C ALA A 285 -8.37 8.57 28.13
N THR A 286 -8.47 7.42 28.78
CA THR A 286 -8.55 7.33 30.24
C THR A 286 -7.16 7.40 30.90
N THR A 287 -6.10 7.12 30.14
CA THR A 287 -4.71 7.31 30.53
C THR A 287 -4.07 8.36 29.61
N PRO A 288 -3.74 9.56 30.11
CA PRO A 288 -3.12 10.61 29.30
C PRO A 288 -1.83 10.13 28.63
N GLY A 289 -1.68 10.42 27.34
CA GLY A 289 -0.53 9.99 26.54
C GLY A 289 -0.63 8.58 25.95
N ASP A 290 -1.70 7.85 26.25
CA ASP A 290 -2.00 6.53 25.67
C ASP A 290 -3.31 6.58 24.85
N PRO A 291 -3.24 6.90 23.55
CA PRO A 291 -4.42 6.94 22.67
C PRO A 291 -5.20 5.61 22.62
N GLY A 292 -4.53 4.48 22.89
CA GLY A 292 -5.17 3.16 22.89
C GLY A 292 -6.27 3.01 23.94
N THR A 293 -6.19 3.78 25.05
CA THR A 293 -7.23 3.81 26.08
C THR A 293 -8.44 4.69 25.69
N GLY A 294 -8.31 5.46 24.61
CA GLY A 294 -9.41 6.24 24.02
C GLY A 294 -10.38 5.41 23.19
N PHE A 295 -9.91 4.27 22.67
CA PHE A 295 -10.72 3.28 21.94
C PHE A 295 -10.16 1.89 22.21
N THR A 296 -10.59 1.30 23.33
CA THR A 296 -10.06 0.05 23.89
C THR A 296 -10.35 -1.16 23.00
N LEU A 297 -9.66 -2.29 23.24
CA LEU A 297 -9.92 -3.54 22.52
C LEU A 297 -11.38 -3.99 22.65
N ALA A 298 -11.99 -3.89 23.86
CA ALA A 298 -13.38 -4.26 24.08
C ALA A 298 -14.33 -3.39 23.22
N GLU A 299 -14.10 -2.08 23.18
CA GLU A 299 -14.89 -1.14 22.38
C GLU A 299 -14.70 -1.34 20.87
N ARG A 300 -13.47 -1.63 20.42
CA ARG A 300 -13.19 -1.99 19.01
C ARG A 300 -13.87 -3.29 18.61
N THR A 301 -13.88 -4.28 19.52
CA THR A 301 -14.60 -5.56 19.32
C THR A 301 -16.11 -5.34 19.24
N LEU A 302 -16.65 -4.46 20.08
CA LEU A 302 -18.06 -4.07 20.02
C LEU A 302 -18.41 -3.48 18.63
N VAL A 303 -17.59 -2.56 18.13
CA VAL A 303 -17.81 -1.95 16.80
C VAL A 303 -17.66 -2.98 15.68
N SER A 304 -16.61 -3.83 15.70
CA SER A 304 -16.40 -4.91 14.72
C SER A 304 -17.61 -5.86 14.66
N ASN A 305 -18.13 -6.26 15.81
CA ASN A 305 -19.31 -7.13 15.90
C ASN A 305 -20.58 -6.44 15.35
N ALA A 306 -20.75 -5.14 15.61
CA ALA A 306 -21.88 -4.38 15.09
C ALA A 306 -21.78 -4.21 13.55
N VAL A 307 -20.57 -4.03 13.01
CA VAL A 307 -20.34 -4.04 11.55
C VAL A 307 -20.72 -5.39 10.95
N LEU A 308 -20.22 -6.50 11.51
CA LEU A 308 -20.58 -7.84 11.03
C LEU A 308 -22.09 -8.09 11.11
N ALA A 309 -22.74 -7.73 12.21
CA ALA A 309 -24.18 -7.91 12.39
C ALA A 309 -25.03 -7.18 11.32
N LYS A 310 -24.50 -6.10 10.74
CA LYS A 310 -25.19 -5.31 9.70
C LYS A 310 -24.78 -5.67 8.28
N CYS A 311 -23.56 -6.11 8.08
CA CYS A 311 -22.92 -6.11 6.76
C CYS A 311 -22.61 -7.52 6.23
N ASP A 312 -22.38 -8.50 7.11
CA ASP A 312 -21.91 -9.84 6.74
C ASP A 312 -22.84 -10.49 5.70
N ALA A 313 -24.15 -10.45 5.94
CA ALA A 313 -25.14 -11.04 5.03
C ALA A 313 -25.36 -10.29 3.70
N LEU A 314 -24.72 -9.15 3.46
CA LEU A 314 -24.97 -8.33 2.27
C LEU A 314 -24.43 -8.95 0.96
N ASP A 315 -23.54 -9.91 1.05
CA ASP A 315 -23.04 -10.68 -0.09
C ASP A 315 -23.79 -11.99 -0.35
N GLY A 316 -24.83 -12.28 0.47
CA GLY A 316 -25.68 -13.46 0.38
C GLY A 316 -25.33 -14.60 1.34
N THR A 317 -24.36 -14.42 2.25
CA THR A 317 -24.02 -15.39 3.31
C THR A 317 -23.59 -14.68 4.58
N THR A 318 -23.60 -15.42 5.72
CA THR A 318 -23.06 -14.94 6.99
C THR A 318 -21.85 -15.79 7.32
N ASP A 319 -20.66 -15.28 7.03
CA ASP A 319 -19.42 -16.06 7.12
C ASP A 319 -18.27 -15.31 7.82
N GLY A 320 -18.53 -14.11 8.35
CA GLY A 320 -17.57 -13.30 9.08
C GLY A 320 -16.71 -12.40 8.21
N ILE A 321 -17.04 -12.20 6.93
CA ILE A 321 -16.33 -11.34 5.98
C ILE A 321 -17.30 -10.32 5.36
N VAL A 322 -16.93 -9.04 5.40
CA VAL A 322 -17.69 -7.98 4.74
C VAL A 322 -17.22 -7.85 3.29
N GLN A 323 -17.74 -8.67 2.38
CA GLN A 323 -17.35 -8.63 0.96
C GLN A 323 -17.84 -7.35 0.26
N ASP A 324 -19.08 -6.93 0.51
CA ASP A 324 -19.65 -5.71 -0.06
C ASP A 324 -19.42 -4.50 0.84
N THR A 325 -18.17 -4.03 0.87
CA THR A 325 -17.76 -2.86 1.66
C THR A 325 -18.59 -1.62 1.33
N GLY A 326 -18.95 -1.42 0.05
CA GLY A 326 -19.77 -0.28 -0.37
C GLY A 326 -21.18 -0.31 0.21
N ALA A 327 -21.88 -1.44 0.10
CA ALA A 327 -23.19 -1.63 0.71
C ALA A 327 -23.12 -1.54 2.25
N CYS A 328 -22.04 -2.03 2.85
CA CYS A 328 -21.81 -1.94 4.29
C CYS A 328 -21.76 -0.49 4.78
N GLN A 329 -21.00 0.40 4.11
CA GLN A 329 -20.93 1.82 4.51
C GLN A 329 -22.30 2.52 4.42
N ALA A 330 -23.19 2.05 3.56
CA ALA A 330 -24.57 2.55 3.48
C ALA A 330 -25.49 1.95 4.55
N ALA A 331 -25.26 0.70 4.96
CA ALA A 331 -26.10 -0.04 5.90
C ALA A 331 -25.74 0.23 7.37
N PHE A 332 -24.45 0.37 7.70
CA PHE A 332 -23.94 0.56 9.05
C PHE A 332 -23.86 2.04 9.44
N SER A 333 -24.20 2.34 10.70
CA SER A 333 -24.01 3.65 11.32
C SER A 333 -23.51 3.49 12.75
N LEU A 334 -22.37 4.10 13.08
CA LEU A 334 -21.80 4.05 14.43
C LEU A 334 -22.81 4.57 15.49
N ASP A 335 -23.56 5.62 15.16
CA ASP A 335 -24.53 6.22 16.08
C ASP A 335 -25.73 5.30 16.33
N ARG A 336 -26.26 4.68 15.29
CA ARG A 336 -27.48 3.87 15.34
C ARG A 336 -27.22 2.45 15.85
N ASP A 337 -26.13 1.82 15.37
CA ASP A 337 -25.90 0.38 15.48
C ASP A 337 -24.98 -0.02 16.62
N VAL A 338 -24.31 0.95 17.26
CA VAL A 338 -23.48 0.73 18.46
C VAL A 338 -24.17 1.36 19.68
N PRO A 339 -24.30 0.65 20.81
CA PRO A 339 -24.90 1.22 22.03
C PRO A 339 -24.19 2.48 22.52
N THR A 340 -24.97 3.48 22.97
CA THR A 340 -24.42 4.67 23.66
C THR A 340 -24.42 4.45 25.16
N CYS A 341 -23.32 4.76 25.85
CA CYS A 341 -23.22 4.61 27.29
C CYS A 341 -24.21 5.54 28.02
N SER A 342 -24.97 4.99 28.94
CA SER A 342 -25.80 5.76 29.90
C SER A 342 -25.04 6.11 31.18
N GLY A 343 -23.86 5.55 31.40
CA GLY A 343 -22.96 5.73 32.53
C GLY A 343 -21.50 5.68 32.11
N SER A 344 -20.64 5.08 32.92
CA SER A 344 -19.22 4.90 32.63
C SER A 344 -18.98 3.93 31.49
N ARG A 345 -17.86 4.10 30.78
CA ARG A 345 -17.37 3.18 29.73
C ARG A 345 -16.95 1.84 30.38
N ASP A 346 -17.53 0.75 29.94
CA ASP A 346 -17.24 -0.62 30.42
C ASP A 346 -16.88 -1.60 29.27
N GLY A 347 -16.79 -1.10 28.05
CA GLY A 347 -16.51 -1.89 26.83
C GLY A 347 -17.75 -2.43 26.14
N THR A 348 -18.96 -2.23 26.69
CA THR A 348 -20.24 -2.65 26.07
C THR A 348 -20.97 -1.53 25.36
N CYS A 349 -20.43 -0.32 25.38
CA CYS A 349 -20.99 0.88 24.79
C CYS A 349 -19.87 1.87 24.42
N LEU A 350 -20.19 2.86 23.59
CA LEU A 350 -19.36 4.03 23.35
C LEU A 350 -20.00 5.28 23.97
N SER A 351 -19.19 6.17 24.53
CA SER A 351 -19.70 7.50 24.93
C SER A 351 -20.12 8.31 23.72
N ALA A 352 -20.95 9.34 23.90
CA ALA A 352 -21.35 10.24 22.82
C ALA A 352 -20.14 10.94 22.19
N ASP A 353 -19.13 11.35 23.00
CA ASP A 353 -17.90 11.97 22.49
C ASP A 353 -17.03 10.96 21.71
N GLN A 354 -16.96 9.69 22.13
CA GLN A 354 -16.31 8.64 21.32
C GLN A 354 -16.97 8.47 19.97
N LYS A 355 -18.31 8.35 19.92
CA LYS A 355 -19.04 8.23 18.65
C LYS A 355 -18.77 9.41 17.71
N LEU A 356 -18.82 10.64 18.25
CA LEU A 356 -18.55 11.84 17.49
C LEU A 356 -17.14 11.83 16.89
N ARG A 357 -16.10 11.67 17.73
CA ARG A 357 -14.70 11.77 17.28
C ARG A 357 -14.30 10.58 16.39
N ILE A 358 -14.66 9.36 16.75
CA ILE A 358 -14.39 8.18 15.93
C ILE A 358 -15.11 8.27 14.59
N GLY A 359 -16.39 8.69 14.59
CA GLY A 359 -17.14 8.91 13.36
C GLY A 359 -16.49 9.95 12.45
N GLN A 360 -15.99 11.05 13.01
CA GLN A 360 -15.25 12.07 12.26
C GLN A 360 -13.94 11.53 11.65
N LEU A 361 -13.17 10.74 12.41
CA LEU A 361 -11.93 10.13 11.92
C LEU A 361 -12.20 9.16 10.76
N PHE A 362 -13.25 8.35 10.86
CA PHE A 362 -13.65 7.44 9.78
C PHE A 362 -14.25 8.20 8.58
N ALA A 363 -14.87 9.35 8.78
CA ALA A 363 -15.34 10.22 7.69
C ALA A 363 -14.20 10.93 6.93
N GLY A 364 -12.99 10.95 7.47
CA GLY A 364 -11.79 11.56 6.90
C GLY A 364 -11.26 12.73 7.73
N ALA A 365 -9.94 12.89 7.75
CA ALA A 365 -9.27 13.87 8.58
C ALA A 365 -9.55 15.30 8.09
N LEU A 366 -9.79 16.21 9.05
CA LEU A 366 -10.09 17.63 8.83
C LEU A 366 -8.92 18.49 9.32
N ASP A 367 -8.66 19.61 8.63
CA ASP A 367 -7.79 20.68 9.11
C ASP A 367 -8.48 21.54 10.17
N GLY A 368 -7.78 22.54 10.73
CA GLY A 368 -8.32 23.45 11.74
C GLY A 368 -9.48 24.32 11.24
N GLY A 369 -9.66 24.47 9.94
CA GLY A 369 -10.78 25.14 9.29
C GLY A 369 -11.98 24.22 9.01
N GLY A 370 -11.88 22.92 9.34
CA GLY A 370 -12.93 21.93 9.06
C GLY A 370 -12.94 21.40 7.63
N LYS A 371 -11.91 21.68 6.83
CA LYS A 371 -11.77 21.16 5.47
C LYS A 371 -11.11 19.78 5.49
N LYS A 372 -11.72 18.81 4.77
CA LYS A 372 -11.16 17.49 4.62
C LYS A 372 -9.87 17.52 3.79
N PHE A 373 -8.79 16.95 4.33
CA PHE A 373 -7.51 16.85 3.63
C PHE A 373 -7.07 15.40 3.34
N TYR A 374 -7.71 14.41 3.99
CA TYR A 374 -7.46 12.99 3.71
C TYR A 374 -8.77 12.21 3.61
N ALA A 375 -8.73 11.04 2.97
CA ALA A 375 -9.88 10.21 2.68
C ALA A 375 -10.56 9.63 3.94
N SER A 376 -11.80 9.18 3.79
CA SER A 376 -12.51 8.34 4.75
C SER A 376 -11.83 6.97 4.87
N PHE A 377 -12.11 6.29 5.99
CA PHE A 377 -11.79 4.87 6.17
C PHE A 377 -13.09 4.07 6.24
N PRO A 378 -13.21 2.91 5.60
CA PRO A 378 -14.41 2.11 5.74
C PRO A 378 -14.47 1.48 7.15
N PHE A 379 -15.67 1.34 7.69
CA PHE A 379 -15.90 0.48 8.83
C PHE A 379 -15.87 -0.98 8.36
N ASP A 380 -15.05 -1.80 9.01
CA ASP A 380 -14.86 -3.20 8.66
C ASP A 380 -14.57 -4.06 9.90
N ALA A 381 -14.53 -5.38 9.76
CA ALA A 381 -14.41 -6.32 10.86
C ALA A 381 -13.03 -6.33 11.55
N GLY A 382 -11.96 -5.88 10.90
CA GLY A 382 -10.59 -5.97 11.40
C GLY A 382 -10.17 -4.93 12.45
N LEU A 383 -11.07 -4.10 12.95
CA LEU A 383 -10.76 -3.04 13.93
C LEU A 383 -10.21 -3.56 15.27
N ASN A 384 -10.59 -4.78 15.67
CA ASN A 384 -10.22 -5.38 16.96
C ASN A 384 -8.88 -6.12 16.96
N THR A 385 -8.12 -6.06 15.87
CA THR A 385 -6.84 -6.76 15.77
C THR A 385 -5.69 -5.98 16.40
N THR A 386 -4.62 -6.71 16.74
CA THR A 386 -3.37 -6.10 17.21
C THR A 386 -2.69 -5.27 16.12
N GLY A 387 -2.72 -5.75 14.87
CA GLY A 387 -2.18 -5.02 13.72
C GLY A 387 -2.83 -3.65 13.56
N TRP A 388 -4.18 -3.59 13.62
CA TRP A 388 -4.91 -2.34 13.55
C TRP A 388 -4.50 -1.36 14.66
N SER A 389 -4.47 -1.83 15.91
CA SER A 389 -4.14 -0.95 17.04
C SER A 389 -2.68 -0.48 17.05
N SER A 390 -1.74 -1.32 16.62
CA SER A 390 -0.33 -0.95 16.52
C SER A 390 -0.13 0.23 15.56
N TRP A 391 -0.74 0.17 14.38
CA TRP A 391 -0.66 1.26 13.40
C TRP A 391 -1.38 2.51 13.87
N LYS A 392 -2.60 2.36 14.41
CA LYS A 392 -3.44 3.51 14.77
C LYS A 392 -2.93 4.27 16.00
N PHE A 393 -2.38 3.56 16.98
CA PHE A 393 -2.00 4.17 18.27
C PHE A 393 -0.48 4.28 18.45
N SER A 394 0.27 3.20 18.24
CA SER A 394 1.72 3.20 18.51
C SER A 394 2.51 3.86 17.37
N ASN A 395 2.23 3.50 16.12
CA ASN A 395 3.02 3.99 15.00
C ASN A 395 2.74 5.45 14.68
N SER A 396 1.54 5.96 14.93
CA SER A 396 1.25 7.40 14.85
C SER A 396 2.09 8.25 15.82
N LEU A 397 2.42 7.70 17.01
CA LEU A 397 3.28 8.36 17.99
C LEU A 397 4.78 8.26 17.66
N ASN A 398 5.23 7.15 17.06
CA ASN A 398 6.65 6.81 16.97
C ASN A 398 7.21 6.84 15.54
N LEU A 399 6.42 6.41 14.54
CA LEU A 399 6.86 6.37 13.15
C LEU A 399 6.44 7.65 12.40
N ASP A 400 5.13 7.95 12.39
CA ASP A 400 4.59 9.09 11.65
C ASP A 400 5.12 10.43 12.18
N SER A 401 5.30 10.53 13.50
CA SER A 401 5.87 11.71 14.14
C SER A 401 7.23 12.11 13.56
N GLY A 402 8.16 11.15 13.50
CA GLY A 402 9.50 11.39 12.98
C GLY A 402 9.51 11.59 11.47
N ALA A 403 8.72 10.84 10.73
CA ALA A 403 8.62 10.98 9.29
C ALA A 403 8.05 12.35 8.89
N VAL A 404 6.98 12.81 9.53
CA VAL A 404 6.43 14.15 9.33
C VAL A 404 7.46 15.21 9.73
N ALA A 405 8.08 15.07 10.91
CA ALA A 405 9.00 16.07 11.44
C ALA A 405 10.27 16.25 10.59
N PHE A 406 10.85 15.18 10.06
CA PHE A 406 12.17 15.25 9.44
C PHE A 406 12.15 15.06 7.92
N VAL A 407 11.27 14.21 7.39
CA VAL A 407 11.26 13.91 5.96
C VAL A 407 10.32 14.82 5.18
N TRP A 408 9.13 15.15 5.76
CA TRP A 408 8.06 15.76 4.97
C TRP A 408 7.81 17.22 5.25
N GLN A 409 8.29 17.76 6.34
CA GLN A 409 8.22 19.20 6.60
C GLN A 409 9.40 19.98 5.99
N VAL A 410 9.14 21.21 5.58
CA VAL A 410 10.15 22.19 5.21
C VAL A 410 9.92 23.50 5.99
N PRO A 411 10.89 23.91 6.82
CA PRO A 411 12.09 23.17 7.23
C PRO A 411 11.76 21.96 8.12
N PRO A 412 12.64 20.97 8.23
CA PRO A 412 12.50 19.89 9.22
C PRO A 412 12.57 20.43 10.65
N GLU A 413 12.03 19.67 11.59
CA GLU A 413 12.18 19.98 13.02
C GLU A 413 13.63 19.79 13.49
N ASN A 414 13.95 20.35 14.67
CA ASN A 414 15.25 20.12 15.29
C ASN A 414 15.35 18.67 15.78
N THR A 415 16.43 17.98 15.39
CA THR A 415 16.66 16.58 15.80
C THR A 415 17.08 16.44 17.27
N VAL A 416 17.67 17.48 17.87
CA VAL A 416 18.16 17.46 19.25
C VAL A 416 16.98 17.54 20.21
N GLY A 417 16.82 16.50 21.03
CA GLY A 417 15.73 16.44 22.02
C GLY A 417 14.35 16.17 21.43
N PHE A 418 14.23 15.79 20.16
CA PHE A 418 12.96 15.47 19.55
C PHE A 418 12.25 14.33 20.29
N ASN A 419 10.98 14.53 20.61
CA ASN A 419 10.11 13.55 21.26
C ASN A 419 8.88 13.32 20.37
N GLY A 420 8.83 12.16 19.72
CA GLY A 420 7.79 11.82 18.76
C GLY A 420 6.36 11.84 19.36
N PRO A 421 6.11 11.16 20.50
CA PRO A 421 4.82 11.22 21.16
C PRO A 421 4.37 12.66 21.50
N ASN A 422 5.25 13.47 22.08
CA ASN A 422 4.94 14.85 22.37
C ASN A 422 4.62 15.66 21.11
N PHE A 423 5.44 15.51 20.05
CA PHE A 423 5.17 16.17 18.75
C PHE A 423 3.79 15.76 18.23
N THR A 424 3.49 14.47 18.16
CA THR A 424 2.18 13.99 17.67
C THR A 424 1.01 14.57 18.45
N LEU A 425 1.09 14.55 19.78
CA LEU A 425 -0.04 14.94 20.64
C LEU A 425 -0.24 16.45 20.76
N THR A 426 0.77 17.28 20.38
CA THR A 426 0.71 18.73 20.57
C THR A 426 0.88 19.53 19.27
N ALA A 427 1.25 18.89 18.17
CA ALA A 427 1.49 19.59 16.91
C ALA A 427 0.23 20.27 16.37
N ASN A 428 0.39 21.47 15.83
CA ASN A 428 -0.66 22.17 15.10
C ASN A 428 -0.76 21.59 13.67
N ILE A 429 -1.91 21.04 13.32
CA ILE A 429 -2.15 20.34 12.04
C ILE A 429 -2.03 21.29 10.85
N ASP A 430 -2.56 22.51 10.95
CA ASP A 430 -2.47 23.50 9.85
C ASP A 430 -1.02 23.88 9.56
N SER A 431 -0.20 23.99 10.62
CA SER A 431 1.24 24.21 10.48
C SER A 431 1.93 23.04 9.79
N ILE A 432 1.58 21.78 10.15
CA ILE A 432 2.10 20.58 9.45
C ILE A 432 1.73 20.64 7.97
N LEU A 433 0.46 20.85 7.64
CA LEU A 433 -0.04 20.89 6.26
C LEU A 433 0.63 22.00 5.44
N ALA A 434 0.85 23.17 6.03
CA ALA A 434 1.60 24.25 5.40
C ALA A 434 3.06 23.88 5.12
N LYS A 435 3.76 23.27 6.10
CA LYS A 435 5.16 22.86 5.95
C LYS A 435 5.35 21.72 4.94
N ILE A 436 4.37 20.82 4.80
CA ILE A 436 4.37 19.72 3.80
C ILE A 436 4.42 20.26 2.37
N THR A 437 3.77 21.38 2.12
CA THR A 437 3.70 22.03 0.79
C THR A 437 4.79 23.07 0.57
N SER A 438 5.61 23.36 1.59
CA SER A 438 6.63 24.39 1.55
C SER A 438 7.91 23.92 0.87
N THR A 439 8.65 24.87 0.31
CA THR A 439 10.02 24.73 -0.20
C THR A 439 10.90 25.86 0.33
N ASN A 440 12.22 25.70 0.23
CA ASN A 440 13.18 26.78 0.49
C ASN A 440 14.44 26.58 -0.36
N GLY A 441 15.47 27.41 -0.17
CA GLY A 441 16.71 27.33 -0.96
C GLY A 441 17.49 26.01 -0.80
N LEU A 442 17.25 25.25 0.27
CA LEU A 442 17.88 23.95 0.51
C LEU A 442 16.98 22.78 0.05
N TYR A 443 15.70 22.83 0.40
CA TYR A 443 14.69 21.81 0.03
C TYR A 443 13.84 22.37 -1.12
N THR A 444 14.27 22.12 -2.34
CA THR A 444 13.72 22.72 -3.56
C THR A 444 12.46 22.02 -4.07
N GLU A 445 12.19 20.79 -3.62
CA GLU A 445 10.94 20.07 -3.85
C GLU A 445 10.22 19.88 -2.51
N ASN A 446 8.91 20.21 -2.48
CA ASN A 446 8.10 19.89 -1.31
C ASN A 446 7.77 18.40 -1.25
N SER A 447 7.42 17.91 -0.06
CA SER A 447 7.21 16.47 0.11
C SER A 447 6.04 15.94 -0.71
N LEU A 448 5.04 16.76 -0.96
CA LEU A 448 3.96 16.38 -1.81
C LEU A 448 4.40 16.22 -3.28
N SER A 449 5.44 16.86 -3.78
CA SER A 449 5.91 16.71 -5.16
C SER A 449 6.86 15.53 -5.36
N PHE A 450 7.75 15.23 -4.40
CA PHE A 450 8.71 14.14 -4.58
C PHE A 450 8.17 12.75 -4.19
N MET A 451 7.05 12.71 -3.47
CA MET A 451 6.52 11.45 -2.94
C MET A 451 5.25 10.96 -3.64
N THR A 452 4.55 11.79 -4.41
CA THR A 452 3.33 11.40 -5.13
C THR A 452 3.59 11.23 -6.62
N PRO A 453 2.85 10.36 -7.32
CA PRO A 453 2.88 10.35 -8.77
C PRO A 453 2.46 11.72 -9.32
N PRO A 454 3.27 12.38 -10.16
CA PRO A 454 2.79 13.53 -10.88
C PRO A 454 1.65 13.10 -11.83
N ASN A 455 0.53 13.82 -11.83
CA ASN A 455 -0.65 13.47 -12.62
C ASN A 455 -1.10 12.01 -12.44
N PRO A 456 -1.55 11.59 -11.24
CA PRO A 456 -1.77 10.18 -10.90
C PRO A 456 -2.84 9.48 -11.75
N THR A 457 -3.65 10.21 -12.50
CA THR A 457 -4.68 9.70 -13.41
C THR A 457 -4.30 9.81 -14.89
N ASP A 458 -3.20 10.49 -15.24
CA ASP A 458 -2.63 10.47 -16.59
C ASP A 458 -1.60 9.34 -16.73
N LEU A 459 -2.07 8.15 -17.06
CA LEU A 459 -1.27 6.97 -17.34
C LEU A 459 -1.22 6.65 -18.84
N SER A 460 -1.42 7.64 -19.69
CA SER A 460 -1.49 7.50 -21.14
C SER A 460 -0.22 6.88 -21.76
N ARG A 461 0.99 7.22 -21.25
CA ARG A 461 2.27 6.64 -21.71
C ARG A 461 2.32 5.13 -21.43
N LEU A 462 1.99 4.73 -20.20
CA LEU A 462 1.91 3.34 -19.78
C LEU A 462 0.87 2.57 -20.61
N LYS A 463 -0.34 3.12 -20.74
CA LYS A 463 -1.45 2.53 -21.49
C LYS A 463 -1.07 2.29 -22.97
N LYS A 464 -0.51 3.29 -23.67
CA LYS A 464 -0.08 3.17 -25.07
C LYS A 464 0.96 2.07 -25.31
N ARG A 465 1.83 1.80 -24.34
CA ARG A 465 2.81 0.71 -24.40
C ARG A 465 2.20 -0.67 -24.19
N GLY A 466 0.96 -0.78 -23.77
CA GLY A 466 0.33 -2.05 -23.40
C GLY A 466 0.67 -2.53 -21.99
N ALA A 467 1.34 -1.72 -21.18
CA ALA A 467 1.64 -2.03 -19.79
C ALA A 467 0.35 -2.15 -18.95
N LYS A 468 0.42 -2.89 -17.85
CA LYS A 468 -0.74 -3.20 -17.00
C LYS A 468 -0.49 -2.88 -15.53
N VAL A 469 -1.56 -2.50 -14.83
CA VAL A 469 -1.56 -2.21 -13.39
C VAL A 469 -2.53 -3.15 -12.67
N MET A 470 -2.05 -3.84 -11.64
CA MET A 470 -2.90 -4.52 -10.68
C MET A 470 -2.68 -3.90 -9.30
N ALA A 471 -3.73 -3.31 -8.73
CA ALA A 471 -3.71 -2.72 -7.39
C ALA A 471 -4.59 -3.53 -6.45
N TYR A 472 -4.17 -3.70 -5.19
CA TYR A 472 -5.01 -4.27 -4.14
C TYR A 472 -4.91 -3.43 -2.86
N HIS A 473 -5.96 -3.47 -2.01
CA HIS A 473 -5.96 -2.77 -0.74
C HIS A 473 -6.85 -3.48 0.29
N GLY A 474 -6.33 -3.66 1.50
CA GLY A 474 -7.09 -4.19 2.63
C GLY A 474 -8.14 -3.20 3.12
N THR A 475 -9.38 -3.67 3.29
CA THR A 475 -10.49 -2.80 3.72
C THR A 475 -10.44 -2.44 5.20
N SER A 476 -9.67 -3.18 6.00
CA SER A 476 -9.38 -2.88 7.41
C SER A 476 -8.01 -2.22 7.61
N ASP A 477 -7.37 -1.69 6.54
CA ASP A 477 -6.07 -1.02 6.67
C ASP A 477 -6.18 0.21 7.58
N PRO A 478 -5.45 0.24 8.73
CA PRO A 478 -5.55 1.33 9.68
C PRO A 478 -4.67 2.53 9.36
N ILE A 479 -3.67 2.39 8.48
CA ILE A 479 -2.70 3.45 8.20
C ILE A 479 -3.02 4.18 6.90
N PHE A 480 -3.30 3.44 5.82
CA PHE A 480 -3.72 4.00 4.53
C PHE A 480 -5.15 3.60 4.23
N SER A 481 -5.92 4.55 3.74
CA SER A 481 -7.33 4.26 3.47
C SER A 481 -7.50 3.54 2.13
N SER A 482 -8.22 2.41 2.15
CA SER A 482 -8.68 1.75 0.92
C SER A 482 -9.62 2.65 0.10
N ASP A 483 -10.35 3.57 0.75
CA ASP A 483 -11.18 4.57 0.06
C ASP A 483 -10.32 5.58 -0.72
N ASP A 484 -9.08 5.88 -0.26
CA ASP A 484 -8.17 6.74 -1.00
C ASP A 484 -7.69 6.09 -2.30
N THR A 485 -7.38 4.80 -2.24
CA THR A 485 -6.99 4.00 -3.42
C THR A 485 -8.17 3.80 -4.37
N GLN A 486 -9.36 3.54 -3.84
CA GLN A 486 -10.58 3.46 -4.65
C GLN A 486 -10.86 4.78 -5.35
N HIS A 487 -10.79 5.90 -4.63
CA HIS A 487 -11.00 7.23 -5.21
C HIS A 487 -10.01 7.51 -6.35
N TRP A 488 -8.73 7.16 -6.16
CA TRP A 488 -7.75 7.24 -7.25
C TRP A 488 -8.19 6.42 -8.46
N TYR A 489 -8.64 5.18 -8.26
CA TYR A 489 -9.07 4.29 -9.36
C TYR A 489 -10.33 4.82 -10.06
N ASP A 490 -11.30 5.35 -9.31
CA ASP A 490 -12.50 5.97 -9.87
C ASP A 490 -12.14 7.20 -10.72
N GLN A 491 -11.22 8.05 -10.24
CA GLN A 491 -10.73 9.19 -11.03
C GLN A 491 -9.92 8.75 -12.27
N LEU A 492 -9.17 7.66 -12.17
CA LEU A 492 -8.49 7.05 -13.32
C LEU A 492 -9.51 6.56 -14.38
N ALA A 493 -10.60 5.92 -13.94
CA ALA A 493 -11.68 5.52 -14.84
C ALA A 493 -12.32 6.74 -15.53
N VAL A 494 -12.64 7.80 -14.77
CA VAL A 494 -13.18 9.06 -15.34
C VAL A 494 -12.23 9.64 -16.38
N ALA A 495 -10.93 9.69 -16.11
CA ALA A 495 -9.91 10.19 -17.04
C ALA A 495 -9.75 9.31 -18.31
N ASN A 496 -10.29 8.09 -18.29
CA ASN A 496 -10.28 7.13 -19.39
C ASN A 496 -11.66 6.84 -19.99
N GLY A 497 -12.56 7.81 -19.97
CA GLY A 497 -13.87 7.70 -20.61
C GLY A 497 -14.90 6.86 -19.81
N GLY A 498 -14.67 6.68 -18.51
CA GLY A 498 -15.51 5.92 -17.58
C GLY A 498 -15.01 4.51 -17.27
N ASP A 499 -13.98 4.02 -17.96
CA ASP A 499 -13.41 2.68 -17.74
C ASP A 499 -11.90 2.66 -17.91
N ALA A 500 -11.19 2.15 -16.90
CA ALA A 500 -9.75 1.90 -16.94
C ALA A 500 -9.42 0.40 -16.95
N SER A 501 -10.42 -0.49 -16.92
CA SER A 501 -10.26 -1.93 -16.68
C SER A 501 -9.47 -2.67 -17.77
N ASN A 502 -9.27 -2.06 -18.95
CA ASN A 502 -8.46 -2.61 -20.02
C ASN A 502 -6.93 -2.49 -19.79
N PHE A 503 -6.48 -1.67 -18.79
CA PHE A 503 -5.06 -1.57 -18.44
C PHE A 503 -4.79 -1.46 -16.93
N ALA A 504 -5.78 -1.13 -16.11
CA ALA A 504 -5.65 -1.04 -14.65
C ALA A 504 -6.81 -1.76 -13.97
N ARG A 505 -6.55 -2.54 -12.93
CA ARG A 505 -7.56 -3.21 -12.11
C ARG A 505 -7.26 -3.03 -10.64
N PHE A 506 -8.31 -2.80 -9.86
CA PHE A 506 -8.25 -2.67 -8.41
C PHE A 506 -9.01 -3.81 -7.74
N TYR A 507 -8.45 -4.36 -6.65
CA TYR A 507 -9.02 -5.46 -5.89
C TYR A 507 -9.07 -5.07 -4.41
N ARG A 508 -10.26 -5.01 -3.82
CA ARG A 508 -10.40 -4.91 -2.37
C ARG A 508 -10.10 -6.26 -1.74
N VAL A 509 -9.42 -6.25 -0.59
CA VAL A 509 -9.18 -7.45 0.22
C VAL A 509 -9.95 -7.30 1.53
N PRO A 510 -11.17 -7.87 1.62
CA PRO A 510 -12.05 -7.70 2.77
C PRO A 510 -11.40 -8.18 4.06
N GLY A 511 -11.50 -7.36 5.12
CA GLY A 511 -10.97 -7.66 6.44
C GLY A 511 -9.46 -7.59 6.58
N MET A 512 -8.69 -7.42 5.49
CA MET A 512 -7.23 -7.33 5.57
C MET A 512 -6.78 -6.01 6.18
N ASN A 513 -5.87 -6.10 7.14
CA ASN A 513 -5.14 -4.97 7.69
C ASN A 513 -4.04 -4.51 6.70
N HIS A 514 -3.09 -3.72 7.17
CA HIS A 514 -2.02 -3.19 6.34
C HIS A 514 -1.11 -4.27 5.79
N CYS A 515 -1.12 -4.51 4.49
CA CYS A 515 -0.37 -5.51 3.73
C CYS A 515 -0.67 -6.98 4.09
N SER A 516 -1.20 -7.27 5.26
CA SER A 516 -1.52 -8.62 5.73
C SER A 516 -2.22 -8.60 7.09
N GLY A 517 -2.68 -9.76 7.54
CA GLY A 517 -3.37 -9.88 8.84
C GLY A 517 -4.82 -9.39 8.79
N GLY A 518 -5.50 -9.46 9.91
CA GLY A 518 -6.94 -9.23 10.01
C GLY A 518 -7.75 -10.50 9.77
N PRO A 519 -9.08 -10.47 10.00
CA PRO A 519 -9.99 -11.59 9.75
C PRO A 519 -10.26 -11.71 8.24
N THR A 520 -9.33 -12.29 7.49
CA THR A 520 -9.28 -12.20 6.02
C THR A 520 -8.65 -13.42 5.34
N THR A 521 -8.78 -13.49 4.03
CA THR A 521 -8.01 -14.36 3.14
C THR A 521 -6.84 -13.55 2.54
N ASP A 522 -5.77 -13.35 3.30
CA ASP A 522 -4.67 -12.45 2.95
C ASP A 522 -3.52 -13.09 2.15
N GLN A 523 -3.62 -14.37 1.80
CA GLN A 523 -2.57 -15.08 1.06
C GLN A 523 -2.96 -15.27 -0.40
N PHE A 524 -2.33 -14.53 -1.30
CA PHE A 524 -2.62 -14.54 -2.74
C PHE A 524 -1.40 -14.17 -3.58
N ASP A 525 -1.43 -14.54 -4.87
CA ASP A 525 -0.42 -14.19 -5.88
C ASP A 525 -1.04 -13.24 -6.92
N MET A 526 -0.62 -11.98 -6.91
CA MET A 526 -1.02 -10.99 -7.92
C MET A 526 -0.01 -10.88 -9.08
N LEU A 527 1.21 -11.44 -8.94
CA LEU A 527 2.24 -11.34 -9.98
C LEU A 527 1.95 -12.26 -11.17
N ALA A 528 1.54 -13.50 -10.91
CA ALA A 528 1.25 -14.43 -12.00
C ALA A 528 0.10 -13.94 -12.91
N PRO A 529 -1.07 -13.47 -12.41
CA PRO A 529 -2.09 -12.89 -13.27
C PRO A 529 -1.66 -11.58 -13.94
N LEU A 530 -0.83 -10.74 -13.28
CA LEU A 530 -0.26 -9.54 -13.92
C LEU A 530 0.60 -9.91 -15.14
N VAL A 531 1.47 -10.93 -15.00
CA VAL A 531 2.30 -11.44 -16.11
C VAL A 531 1.43 -11.96 -17.25
N ASN A 532 0.41 -12.75 -16.95
CA ASN A 532 -0.52 -13.25 -17.97
C ASN A 532 -1.23 -12.09 -18.69
N TRP A 533 -1.63 -11.06 -17.97
CA TRP A 533 -2.28 -9.90 -18.58
C TRP A 533 -1.34 -9.10 -19.48
N VAL A 534 -0.11 -8.82 -19.05
CA VAL A 534 0.92 -8.12 -19.84
C VAL A 534 1.28 -8.91 -21.09
N GLU A 535 1.52 -10.22 -20.96
CA GLU A 535 2.18 -11.02 -21.99
C GLU A 535 1.21 -11.78 -22.91
N LYS A 536 -0.02 -12.06 -22.42
CA LYS A 536 -1.04 -12.80 -23.19
C LYS A 536 -2.32 -12.00 -23.41
N GLY A 537 -2.51 -10.87 -22.71
CA GLY A 537 -3.76 -10.13 -22.73
C GLY A 537 -4.86 -10.72 -21.82
N GLU A 538 -4.53 -11.73 -21.01
CA GLU A 538 -5.46 -12.45 -20.13
C GLU A 538 -5.65 -11.68 -18.82
N ALA A 539 -6.60 -10.77 -18.77
CA ALA A 539 -6.90 -9.98 -17.58
C ALA A 539 -7.65 -10.82 -16.52
N ALA A 540 -7.19 -10.76 -15.25
CA ALA A 540 -7.85 -11.49 -14.17
C ALA A 540 -9.11 -10.74 -13.67
N ASP A 541 -10.30 -11.33 -13.85
CA ASP A 541 -11.56 -10.85 -13.25
C ASP A 541 -11.61 -11.12 -11.75
N SER A 542 -10.89 -12.13 -11.30
CA SER A 542 -10.68 -12.44 -9.89
C SER A 542 -9.33 -13.08 -9.63
N VAL A 543 -8.85 -12.95 -8.40
CA VAL A 543 -7.64 -13.63 -7.89
C VAL A 543 -8.02 -14.50 -6.70
N LEU A 544 -7.56 -15.75 -6.70
CA LEU A 544 -7.80 -16.66 -5.58
C LEU A 544 -6.97 -16.24 -4.36
N ALA A 545 -7.64 -16.04 -3.23
CA ALA A 545 -7.03 -15.74 -1.94
C ALA A 545 -7.39 -16.82 -0.90
N SER A 546 -6.45 -17.12 -0.01
CA SER A 546 -6.59 -18.12 1.05
C SER A 546 -6.36 -17.51 2.43
N ALA A 547 -7.06 -18.02 3.44
CA ALA A 547 -6.75 -17.73 4.83
C ALA A 547 -5.45 -18.45 5.24
N ARG A 548 -4.71 -17.84 6.18
CA ARG A 548 -3.51 -18.42 6.78
C ARG A 548 -3.82 -19.00 8.16
N GLY A 549 -4.64 -20.04 8.19
CA GLY A 549 -4.99 -20.74 9.43
C GLY A 549 -3.86 -21.66 9.94
N ALA A 550 -4.19 -22.49 10.92
CA ALA A 550 -3.26 -23.42 11.56
C ALA A 550 -2.52 -24.30 10.52
N GLY A 551 -1.19 -24.41 10.64
CA GLY A 551 -0.35 -25.20 9.75
C GLY A 551 0.01 -24.52 8.42
N ASN A 552 -0.36 -23.25 8.19
CA ASN A 552 0.03 -22.55 6.96
C ASN A 552 1.55 -22.38 6.85
N ALA A 553 2.13 -22.84 5.73
CA ALA A 553 3.58 -22.80 5.50
C ALA A 553 4.16 -21.38 5.39
N GLY A 554 3.33 -20.39 4.99
CA GLY A 554 3.71 -18.98 4.92
C GLY A 554 3.59 -18.25 6.27
N GLY A 555 3.31 -18.97 7.34
CA GLY A 555 3.06 -18.43 8.69
C GLY A 555 1.57 -18.23 8.97
N VAL A 556 1.17 -18.54 10.19
CA VAL A 556 -0.22 -18.42 10.64
C VAL A 556 -0.58 -16.94 10.82
N ASN A 557 -1.75 -16.55 10.34
CA ASN A 557 -2.39 -15.30 10.68
C ASN A 557 -3.26 -15.52 11.95
N GLY A 558 -2.83 -14.95 13.08
CA GLY A 558 -3.51 -15.11 14.38
C GLY A 558 -4.88 -14.45 14.46
N ASP A 559 -5.23 -13.59 13.49
CA ASP A 559 -6.52 -12.89 13.43
C ASP A 559 -7.60 -13.71 12.69
N VAL A 560 -7.24 -14.85 12.08
CA VAL A 560 -8.21 -15.74 11.42
C VAL A 560 -9.15 -16.30 12.48
N PRO A 561 -10.49 -16.08 12.38
CA PRO A 561 -11.44 -16.56 13.36
C PRO A 561 -11.41 -18.08 13.53
N ALA A 562 -11.47 -18.55 14.79
CA ALA A 562 -11.38 -19.97 15.10
C ALA A 562 -12.49 -20.84 14.46
N GLY A 563 -13.61 -20.23 14.08
CA GLY A 563 -14.72 -20.90 13.39
C GLY A 563 -14.51 -21.10 11.88
N TRP A 564 -13.47 -20.52 11.30
CA TRP A 564 -13.18 -20.67 9.87
C TRP A 564 -12.39 -21.95 9.59
N SER A 565 -12.56 -22.47 8.38
CA SER A 565 -11.58 -23.43 7.86
C SER A 565 -10.18 -22.79 7.84
N PRO A 566 -9.13 -23.48 8.31
CA PRO A 566 -7.77 -22.96 8.27
C PRO A 566 -7.24 -22.72 6.84
N THR A 567 -7.95 -23.23 5.85
CA THR A 567 -7.65 -23.08 4.42
C THR A 567 -8.81 -22.44 3.66
N ARG A 568 -9.63 -21.62 4.32
CA ARG A 568 -10.72 -20.88 3.68
C ARG A 568 -10.21 -20.13 2.45
N THR A 569 -10.99 -20.13 1.37
CA THR A 569 -10.65 -19.40 0.15
C THR A 569 -11.76 -18.45 -0.26
N ARG A 570 -11.39 -17.32 -0.90
CA ARG A 570 -12.31 -16.34 -1.51
C ARG A 570 -11.76 -15.85 -2.84
N PRO A 571 -12.60 -15.51 -3.80
CA PRO A 571 -12.17 -14.74 -4.96
C PRO A 571 -12.04 -13.26 -4.56
N LEU A 572 -10.88 -12.66 -4.79
CA LEU A 572 -10.73 -11.21 -4.80
C LEU A 572 -11.22 -10.72 -6.16
N CYS A 573 -12.35 -10.04 -6.19
CA CYS A 573 -12.99 -9.59 -7.43
C CYS A 573 -12.41 -8.25 -7.88
N ALA A 574 -12.24 -8.08 -9.19
CA ALA A 574 -11.88 -6.78 -9.76
C ALA A 574 -13.02 -5.78 -9.51
N TYR A 575 -12.71 -4.67 -8.81
CA TYR A 575 -13.65 -3.60 -8.52
C TYR A 575 -14.25 -3.03 -9.82
N PRO A 576 -15.56 -2.69 -9.87
CA PRO A 576 -16.50 -2.59 -8.74
C PRO A 576 -17.20 -3.90 -8.35
N LYS A 577 -16.86 -5.04 -8.96
CA LYS A 577 -17.47 -6.33 -8.63
C LYS A 577 -17.14 -6.77 -7.20
N VAL A 578 -18.08 -7.50 -6.61
CA VAL A 578 -18.05 -8.05 -5.25
C VAL A 578 -18.18 -9.57 -5.33
N ALA A 579 -17.50 -10.30 -4.44
CA ALA A 579 -17.70 -11.73 -4.28
C ALA A 579 -19.06 -11.99 -3.63
N ARG A 580 -20.00 -12.57 -4.38
CA ARG A 580 -21.33 -12.91 -3.88
C ARG A 580 -21.51 -14.43 -3.81
N TYR A 581 -22.09 -14.90 -2.70
CA TYR A 581 -22.40 -16.30 -2.52
C TYR A 581 -23.47 -16.75 -3.54
N LYS A 582 -23.28 -17.91 -4.15
CA LYS A 582 -24.18 -18.47 -5.16
C LYS A 582 -25.47 -19.08 -4.57
N GLY A 583 -25.62 -19.09 -3.23
CA GLY A 583 -26.73 -19.73 -2.53
C GLY A 583 -26.60 -21.25 -2.40
N THR A 584 -25.52 -21.84 -2.89
CA THR A 584 -25.20 -23.27 -2.82
C THR A 584 -23.69 -23.50 -2.75
N GLY A 585 -23.30 -24.64 -2.18
CA GLY A 585 -21.89 -25.03 -2.04
C GLY A 585 -21.31 -24.68 -0.66
N ASP A 586 -20.06 -25.08 -0.47
CA ASP A 586 -19.32 -24.87 0.77
C ASP A 586 -18.91 -23.40 0.91
N ILE A 587 -19.39 -22.71 1.96
CA ILE A 587 -19.03 -21.31 2.23
C ILE A 587 -17.54 -21.10 2.54
N GLU A 588 -16.79 -22.16 2.79
CA GLU A 588 -15.33 -22.09 2.99
C GLU A 588 -14.54 -22.07 1.68
N LYS A 589 -15.21 -22.22 0.52
CA LYS A 589 -14.58 -22.37 -0.80
C LYS A 589 -14.93 -21.24 -1.77
N ALA A 590 -13.92 -20.69 -2.42
CA ALA A 590 -14.07 -19.61 -3.42
C ALA A 590 -15.01 -19.99 -4.57
N GLU A 591 -15.08 -21.27 -4.95
CA GLU A 591 -15.94 -21.78 -6.00
C GLU A 591 -17.45 -21.61 -5.72
N SER A 592 -17.81 -21.41 -4.45
CA SER A 592 -19.19 -21.12 -4.03
C SER A 592 -19.58 -19.65 -4.20
N PHE A 593 -18.68 -18.82 -4.67
CA PHE A 593 -18.87 -17.38 -4.90
C PHE A 593 -18.70 -17.02 -6.38
N SER A 594 -19.25 -15.88 -6.77
CA SER A 594 -19.07 -15.29 -8.11
C SER A 594 -18.88 -13.78 -8.00
N CYS A 595 -18.04 -13.22 -8.86
CA CYS A 595 -17.82 -11.78 -8.95
C CYS A 595 -18.97 -11.09 -9.71
N GLN A 596 -19.80 -10.33 -9.01
CA GLN A 596 -20.97 -9.64 -9.55
C GLN A 596 -20.93 -8.14 -9.27
#